data_50c47b13bbb5f06e60cbc6834de5bd1d
#
_entry.id   50c47b13bbb5f06e60cbc6834de5bd1d
#
_cell.length_a   1.000
_cell.length_b   1.000
_cell.length_c   1.000
_cell.angle_alpha   90.00
_cell.angle_beta   90.00
_cell.angle_gamma   90.00
#
_symmetry.space_group_name_H-M   'P 1'
#
loop_
_entity.id
_entity.type
_entity.pdbx_description
1 polymer ?
#
loop_
_entity_poly.entity_id
_entity_poly.type
_entity_poly.pdbx_seq_one_letter_code
_entity_poly.pdbx_strand_id
1 'polypeptide(L)'
;IDVRSASMGDPMSHCTPAKVEESVYRVKEMWPEINHIRLHLHNGRNMAIASAYAAMRVLGPDDTLELDGTIGGFGGCPYCGNGRSTGMAPTEDLLHMMDDMGIPTGVDIDKLVECVWAAEKIMGRELYGHVSKAGPRPKTLDKLYDIDMPFVETTEQAKHFKVGPGAYEG
;
A
#
# COMPACT_ATOMS: atom_id res chain seq x y z
N ILE A 1 27.04 -6.04 21.36
CA ILE A 1 25.82 -6.51 20.64
C ILE A 1 25.93 -5.97 19.23
N ASP A 2 25.92 -6.85 18.25
CA ASP A 2 25.94 -6.46 16.84
C ASP A 2 24.51 -6.26 16.35
N VAL A 3 24.05 -5.00 16.29
CA VAL A 3 22.71 -4.63 15.84
C VAL A 3 22.79 -4.20 14.38
N ARG A 4 22.08 -4.90 13.50
CA ARG A 4 22.05 -4.66 12.03
C ARG A 4 20.69 -4.20 11.52
N SER A 5 19.68 -4.18 12.38
CA SER A 5 18.31 -3.86 12.00
C SER A 5 17.74 -2.76 12.89
N ALA A 6 16.98 -1.85 12.28
CA ALA A 6 16.16 -0.86 12.97
C ALA A 6 14.72 -0.91 12.47
N SER A 7 13.77 -0.89 13.40
CA SER A 7 12.34 -0.82 13.09
C SER A 7 11.79 0.54 13.51
N MET A 8 11.05 1.18 12.60
CA MET A 8 10.40 2.46 12.85
C MET A 8 8.89 2.32 12.63
N GLY A 9 8.10 2.78 13.62
CA GLY A 9 6.64 2.70 13.58
C GLY A 9 6.01 4.09 13.60
N ASP A 10 4.96 4.25 12.80
CA ASP A 10 4.05 5.40 12.83
C ASP A 10 2.61 4.94 13.07
N PRO A 11 2.29 4.48 14.30
CA PRO A 11 0.95 3.97 14.62
C PRO A 11 -0.13 5.04 14.56
N MET A 12 0.25 6.31 14.64
CA MET A 12 -0.66 7.44 14.63
C MET A 12 -0.86 8.05 13.23
N SER A 13 -0.15 7.53 12.23
CA SER A 13 -0.16 8.10 10.87
C SER A 13 0.19 9.60 10.83
N HIS A 14 1.16 10.00 11.65
CA HIS A 14 1.61 11.40 11.77
C HIS A 14 2.82 11.72 10.89
N CYS A 15 3.53 10.70 10.43
CA CYS A 15 4.70 10.90 9.60
C CYS A 15 4.30 11.43 8.21
N THR A 16 5.15 12.31 7.72
CA THR A 16 5.15 12.72 6.32
C THR A 16 6.30 12.03 5.59
N PRO A 17 6.26 11.93 4.25
CA PRO A 17 7.37 11.38 3.48
C PRO A 17 8.71 12.01 3.84
N ALA A 18 8.78 13.33 3.99
CA ALA A 18 10.00 14.04 4.37
C ALA A 18 10.53 13.63 5.76
N LYS A 19 9.64 13.41 6.73
CA LYS A 19 10.06 12.94 8.06
C LYS A 19 10.57 11.52 8.05
N VAL A 20 9.97 10.65 7.25
CA VAL A 20 10.43 9.26 7.11
C VAL A 20 11.79 9.25 6.41
N GLU A 21 11.95 10.01 5.33
CA GLU A 21 13.23 10.18 4.63
C GLU A 21 14.32 10.67 5.59
N GLU A 22 14.07 11.73 6.35
CA GLU A 22 15.00 12.27 7.34
C GLU A 22 15.33 11.23 8.43
N SER A 23 14.34 10.51 8.93
CA SER A 23 14.56 9.52 9.99
C SER A 23 15.43 8.35 9.52
N VAL A 24 15.18 7.83 8.32
CA VAL A 24 16.00 6.77 7.71
C VAL A 24 17.43 7.28 7.47
N TYR A 25 17.56 8.48 6.90
CA TYR A 25 18.85 9.10 6.68
C TYR A 25 19.65 9.22 7.99
N ARG A 26 19.03 9.72 9.07
CA ARG A 26 19.68 9.86 10.37
C ARG A 26 20.10 8.52 10.98
N VAL A 27 19.28 7.48 10.84
CA VAL A 27 19.65 6.14 11.29
C VAL A 27 20.90 5.66 10.55
N LYS A 28 20.96 5.83 9.24
CA LYS A 28 22.13 5.45 8.42
C LYS A 28 23.36 6.28 8.74
N GLU A 29 23.20 7.57 9.04
CA GLU A 29 24.29 8.46 9.41
C GLU A 29 24.87 8.12 10.78
N MET A 30 24.02 7.85 11.77
CA MET A 30 24.44 7.58 13.15
C MET A 30 24.94 6.16 13.37
N TRP A 31 24.40 5.20 12.62
CA TRP A 31 24.69 3.77 12.72
C TRP A 31 24.86 3.15 11.31
N PRO A 32 26.00 3.38 10.67
CA PRO A 32 26.25 2.89 9.30
C PRO A 32 26.17 1.36 9.17
N GLU A 33 26.34 0.64 10.26
CA GLU A 33 26.24 -0.82 10.31
C GLU A 33 24.80 -1.33 10.19
N ILE A 34 23.78 -0.48 10.41
CA ILE A 34 22.38 -0.86 10.22
C ILE A 34 22.08 -0.86 8.71
N ASN A 35 21.85 -2.03 8.19
CA ASN A 35 21.51 -2.26 6.78
C ASN A 35 20.14 -2.91 6.55
N HIS A 36 19.36 -3.10 7.61
CA HIS A 36 18.00 -3.59 7.54
C HIS A 36 17.07 -2.59 8.24
N ILE A 37 16.23 -1.92 7.46
CA ILE A 37 15.24 -0.98 7.95
C ILE A 37 13.85 -1.59 7.78
N ARG A 38 13.09 -1.66 8.86
CA ARG A 38 11.69 -2.05 8.84
C ARG A 38 10.81 -0.85 9.12
N LEU A 39 9.78 -0.65 8.29
CA LEU A 39 8.79 0.41 8.46
C LEU A 39 7.41 -0.17 8.72
N HIS A 40 6.80 0.27 9.81
CA HIS A 40 5.43 -0.04 10.19
C HIS A 40 4.60 1.24 10.09
N LEU A 41 4.01 1.48 8.92
CA LEU A 41 3.35 2.73 8.59
C LEU A 41 1.84 2.57 8.57
N HIS A 42 1.14 3.37 9.38
CA HIS A 42 -0.30 3.52 9.28
C HIS A 42 -0.69 4.55 8.21
N ASN A 43 -1.81 4.30 7.54
CA ASN A 43 -2.27 5.07 6.38
C ASN A 43 -3.49 5.97 6.66
N GLY A 44 -3.78 6.25 7.91
CA GLY A 44 -4.95 7.04 8.30
C GLY A 44 -5.03 8.44 7.68
N ARG A 45 -3.90 9.00 7.22
CA ARG A 45 -3.80 10.26 6.48
C ARG A 45 -3.27 10.10 5.07
N ASN A 46 -3.33 8.88 4.54
CA ASN A 46 -2.94 8.55 3.16
C ASN A 46 -1.49 8.94 2.81
N MET A 47 -0.58 8.82 3.77
CA MET A 47 0.85 9.16 3.59
C MET A 47 1.77 7.95 3.55
N ALA A 48 1.27 6.75 3.90
CA ALA A 48 2.12 5.57 4.08
C ALA A 48 2.86 5.16 2.80
N ILE A 49 2.17 5.16 1.65
CA ILE A 49 2.77 4.77 0.36
C ILE A 49 3.87 5.74 -0.04
N ALA A 50 3.59 7.04 0.05
CA ALA A 50 4.57 8.07 -0.26
C ALA A 50 5.76 8.05 0.72
N SER A 51 5.51 7.72 1.99
CA SER A 51 6.55 7.58 3.02
C SER A 51 7.44 6.35 2.78
N ALA A 52 6.86 5.24 2.35
CA ALA A 52 7.62 4.06 1.93
C ALA A 52 8.53 4.38 0.74
N TYR A 53 8.02 5.09 -0.27
CA TYR A 53 8.81 5.56 -1.40
C TYR A 53 9.95 6.49 -0.96
N ALA A 54 9.69 7.43 -0.03
CA ALA A 54 10.70 8.34 0.48
C ALA A 54 11.85 7.58 1.19
N ALA A 55 11.52 6.53 1.95
CA ALA A 55 12.54 5.67 2.56
C ALA A 55 13.40 4.95 1.51
N MET A 56 12.78 4.44 0.43
CA MET A 56 13.51 3.77 -0.66
C MET A 56 14.56 4.68 -1.31
N ARG A 57 14.32 5.99 -1.34
CA ARG A 57 15.26 6.96 -1.93
C ARG A 57 16.55 7.15 -1.14
N VAL A 58 16.54 6.84 0.14
CA VAL A 58 17.70 6.98 1.04
C VAL A 58 18.55 5.71 1.06
N LEU A 59 17.93 4.57 0.85
CA LEU A 59 18.57 3.27 0.97
C LEU A 59 19.43 2.94 -0.25
N GLY A 60 20.59 2.35 0.01
CA GLY A 60 21.52 1.89 -1.01
C GLY A 60 21.30 0.43 -1.42
N PRO A 61 22.10 -0.07 -2.36
CA PRO A 61 21.94 -1.44 -2.90
C PRO A 61 22.20 -2.55 -1.88
N ASP A 62 22.94 -2.25 -0.82
CA ASP A 62 23.27 -3.21 0.25
C ASP A 62 22.27 -3.16 1.41
N ASP A 63 21.29 -2.27 1.33
CA ASP A 63 20.26 -2.12 2.36
C ASP A 63 19.03 -2.97 2.04
N THR A 64 18.41 -3.48 3.09
CA THR A 64 17.12 -4.16 3.04
C THR A 64 16.04 -3.26 3.61
N LEU A 65 14.97 -3.04 2.85
CA LEU A 65 13.75 -2.42 3.34
C LEU A 65 12.65 -3.46 3.52
N GLU A 66 12.17 -3.57 4.75
CA GLU A 66 10.99 -4.37 5.08
C GLU A 66 9.81 -3.42 5.32
N LEU A 67 8.70 -3.66 4.65
CA LEU A 67 7.48 -2.87 4.76
C LEU A 67 6.35 -3.71 5.32
N ASP A 68 5.79 -3.28 6.44
CA ASP A 68 4.56 -3.86 6.97
C ASP A 68 3.35 -3.31 6.21
N GLY A 69 2.48 -4.18 5.77
CA GLY A 69 1.21 -3.82 5.14
C GLY A 69 0.13 -4.81 5.50
N THR A 70 -1.10 -4.48 5.18
CA THR A 70 -2.25 -5.39 5.28
C THR A 70 -3.05 -5.34 3.99
N ILE A 71 -3.65 -6.46 3.62
CA ILE A 71 -4.53 -6.50 2.45
C ILE A 71 -5.69 -5.50 2.64
N GLY A 72 -5.94 -4.69 1.62
CA GLY A 72 -6.95 -3.63 1.69
C GLY A 72 -6.67 -2.53 2.71
N GLY A 73 -5.50 -2.53 3.37
CA GLY A 73 -5.19 -1.55 4.40
C GLY A 73 -6.07 -1.65 5.65
N PHE A 74 -6.68 -2.82 5.92
CA PHE A 74 -7.47 -2.97 7.13
C PHE A 74 -6.58 -3.02 8.38
N GLY A 75 -7.18 -2.80 9.53
CA GLY A 75 -6.49 -2.76 10.80
C GLY A 75 -6.64 -1.41 11.48
N GLY A 76 -6.04 -1.29 12.63
CA GLY A 76 -6.06 -0.09 13.44
C GLY A 76 -5.07 -0.21 14.57
N CYS A 77 -4.93 0.87 15.32
CA CYS A 77 -4.02 0.92 16.45
C CYS A 77 -4.79 1.31 17.72
N PRO A 78 -4.59 0.63 18.83
CA PRO A 78 -5.25 0.98 20.09
C PRO A 78 -4.83 2.36 20.60
N TYR A 79 -3.71 2.89 20.13
CA TYR A 79 -3.20 4.22 20.51
C TYR A 79 -3.78 5.37 19.68
N CYS A 80 -4.61 5.07 18.68
CA CYS A 80 -5.13 6.08 17.75
C CYS A 80 -6.27 6.92 18.31
N GLY A 81 -6.56 6.84 19.57
CA GLY A 81 -7.54 7.65 20.27
C GLY A 81 -8.92 7.74 19.60
N ASN A 82 -9.99 7.83 20.36
CA ASN A 82 -11.34 8.10 19.86
C ASN A 82 -11.92 7.06 18.88
N GLY A 83 -11.39 5.83 18.83
CA GLY A 83 -11.89 4.78 17.95
C GLY A 83 -11.79 5.07 16.44
N ARG A 84 -11.02 6.08 16.06
CA ARG A 84 -10.79 6.39 14.64
C ARG A 84 -9.85 5.37 14.03
N SER A 85 -10.27 4.77 12.92
CA SER A 85 -9.41 3.87 12.18
C SER A 85 -8.23 4.62 11.58
N THR A 86 -7.04 4.07 11.77
CA THR A 86 -5.83 4.58 11.11
C THR A 86 -5.40 3.72 9.95
N GLY A 87 -6.02 2.55 9.70
CA GLY A 87 -5.64 1.64 8.64
C GLY A 87 -4.13 1.42 8.52
N MET A 88 -3.72 0.30 8.02
CA MET A 88 -2.31 0.06 7.64
C MET A 88 -2.06 0.51 6.21
N ALA A 89 -0.80 0.55 5.80
CA ALA A 89 -0.45 0.64 4.39
C ALA A 89 -1.09 -0.53 3.63
N PRO A 90 -1.91 -0.27 2.58
CA PRO A 90 -2.48 -1.35 1.79
C PRO A 90 -1.38 -2.10 1.03
N THR A 91 -1.32 -3.41 1.20
CA THR A 91 -0.27 -4.23 0.58
C THR A 91 -0.33 -4.15 -0.94
N GLU A 92 -1.51 -4.18 -1.53
CA GLU A 92 -1.71 -4.07 -2.97
C GLU A 92 -1.25 -2.72 -3.54
N ASP A 93 -1.42 -1.63 -2.79
CA ASP A 93 -0.96 -0.30 -3.20
C ASP A 93 0.57 -0.20 -3.14
N LEU A 94 1.19 -0.76 -2.09
CA LEU A 94 2.65 -0.85 -1.96
C LEU A 94 3.26 -1.68 -3.09
N LEU A 95 2.72 -2.87 -3.34
CA LEU A 95 3.24 -3.77 -4.35
C LEU A 95 3.02 -3.25 -5.77
N HIS A 96 1.89 -2.57 -6.03
CA HIS A 96 1.64 -1.91 -7.29
C HIS A 96 2.68 -0.80 -7.57
N MET A 97 2.97 0.04 -6.56
CA MET A 97 4.02 1.04 -6.68
C MET A 97 5.38 0.40 -7.01
N MET A 98 5.77 -0.65 -6.30
CA MET A 98 7.05 -1.34 -6.54
C MET A 98 7.11 -1.97 -7.93
N ASP A 99 6.04 -2.62 -8.37
CA ASP A 99 5.94 -3.26 -9.67
C ASP A 99 6.06 -2.24 -10.82
N ASP A 100 5.39 -1.08 -10.70
CA ASP A 100 5.52 0.03 -11.65
C ASP A 100 6.92 0.70 -11.65
N MET A 101 7.63 0.62 -10.53
CA MET A 101 9.03 1.04 -10.42
C MET A 101 10.03 -0.01 -10.95
N GLY A 102 9.55 -1.18 -11.39
CA GLY A 102 10.40 -2.27 -11.88
C GLY A 102 11.07 -3.07 -10.77
N ILE A 103 10.57 -2.98 -9.53
CA ILE A 103 11.07 -3.76 -8.39
C ILE A 103 10.29 -5.09 -8.35
N PRO A 104 10.93 -6.24 -8.61
CA PRO A 104 10.24 -7.52 -8.63
C PRO A 104 9.85 -7.94 -7.22
N THR A 105 8.56 -8.03 -6.94
CA THR A 105 8.04 -8.46 -5.64
C THR A 105 7.76 -9.96 -5.59
N GLY A 106 7.63 -10.61 -6.74
CA GLY A 106 7.24 -12.02 -6.84
C GLY A 106 5.77 -12.29 -6.52
N VAL A 107 4.96 -11.24 -6.31
CA VAL A 107 3.54 -11.35 -5.98
C VAL A 107 2.69 -11.07 -7.22
N ASP A 108 1.68 -11.89 -7.41
CA ASP A 108 0.63 -11.68 -8.42
C ASP A 108 -0.39 -10.68 -7.86
N ILE A 109 -0.39 -9.46 -8.39
CA ILE A 109 -1.23 -8.38 -7.90
C ILE A 109 -2.71 -8.65 -8.16
N ASP A 110 -3.07 -9.30 -9.27
CA ASP A 110 -4.46 -9.61 -9.57
C ASP A 110 -5.04 -10.56 -8.52
N LYS A 111 -4.28 -11.60 -8.16
CA LYS A 111 -4.67 -12.52 -7.07
C LYS A 111 -4.71 -11.83 -5.70
N LEU A 112 -3.81 -10.90 -5.46
CA LEU A 112 -3.83 -10.11 -4.22
C LEU A 112 -5.09 -9.25 -4.14
N VAL A 113 -5.51 -8.64 -5.24
CA VAL A 113 -6.77 -7.89 -5.32
C VAL A 113 -7.97 -8.78 -5.04
N GLU A 114 -8.00 -10.02 -5.58
CA GLU A 114 -9.04 -11.00 -5.24
C GLU A 114 -9.06 -11.32 -3.74
N CYS A 115 -7.90 -11.40 -3.10
CA CYS A 115 -7.82 -11.56 -1.64
C CYS A 115 -8.40 -10.37 -0.89
N VAL A 116 -8.22 -9.14 -1.39
CA VAL A 116 -8.84 -7.93 -0.80
C VAL A 116 -10.37 -8.03 -0.88
N TRP A 117 -10.92 -8.40 -2.04
CA TRP A 117 -12.38 -8.56 -2.20
C TRP A 117 -12.95 -9.65 -1.30
N ALA A 118 -12.23 -10.76 -1.14
CA ALA A 118 -12.61 -11.80 -0.18
C ALA A 118 -12.62 -11.27 1.27
N ALA A 119 -11.62 -10.47 1.62
CA ALA A 119 -11.55 -9.83 2.94
C ALA A 119 -12.69 -8.82 3.14
N GLU A 120 -13.05 -8.02 2.14
CA GLU A 120 -14.20 -7.10 2.18
C GLU A 120 -15.52 -7.85 2.43
N LYS A 121 -15.70 -9.00 1.75
CA LYS A 121 -16.86 -9.85 1.95
C LYS A 121 -16.93 -10.41 3.39
N ILE A 122 -15.80 -10.86 3.94
CA ILE A 122 -15.73 -11.36 5.32
C ILE A 122 -15.99 -10.24 6.32
N MET A 123 -15.46 -9.06 6.08
CA MET A 123 -15.57 -7.89 6.96
C MET A 123 -16.94 -7.19 6.86
N GLY A 124 -17.72 -7.47 5.80
CA GLY A 124 -18.99 -6.81 5.53
C GLY A 124 -18.87 -5.32 5.23
N ARG A 125 -17.70 -4.86 4.75
CA ARG A 125 -17.45 -3.46 4.40
C ARG A 125 -16.31 -3.33 3.39
N GLU A 126 -16.29 -2.22 2.67
CA GLU A 126 -15.15 -1.86 1.83
C GLU A 126 -13.89 -1.58 2.66
N LEU A 127 -12.75 -1.90 2.08
CA LEU A 127 -11.43 -1.62 2.62
C LEU A 127 -10.81 -0.40 1.90
N TYR A 128 -9.70 0.10 2.43
CA TYR A 128 -9.16 1.40 2.05
C TYR A 128 -8.16 1.36 0.88
N GLY A 129 -7.74 0.18 0.43
CA GLY A 129 -6.82 0.03 -0.69
C GLY A 129 -7.38 0.60 -1.99
N HIS A 130 -6.56 1.34 -2.73
CA HIS A 130 -6.97 2.00 -3.98
C HIS A 130 -6.83 1.07 -5.18
N VAL A 131 -5.78 0.27 -5.22
CA VAL A 131 -5.52 -0.66 -6.33
C VAL A 131 -6.59 -1.76 -6.40
N SER A 132 -7.14 -2.18 -5.26
CA SER A 132 -8.27 -3.12 -5.23
C SER A 132 -9.55 -2.55 -5.86
N LYS A 133 -9.68 -1.23 -5.96
CA LYS A 133 -10.83 -0.52 -6.56
C LYS A 133 -10.60 -0.19 -8.03
N ALA A 134 -9.41 0.33 -8.34
CA ALA A 134 -9.06 0.77 -9.69
C ALA A 134 -8.53 -0.36 -10.59
N GLY A 135 -8.08 -1.46 -9.99
CA GLY A 135 -7.26 -2.46 -10.64
C GLY A 135 -5.78 -2.01 -10.76
N PRO A 136 -4.86 -2.95 -10.97
CA PRO A 136 -3.47 -2.64 -11.26
C PRO A 136 -3.38 -1.95 -12.63
N ARG A 137 -2.35 -1.13 -12.82
CA ARG A 137 -2.09 -0.48 -14.09
C ARG A 137 -1.90 -1.54 -15.19
N PRO A 138 -2.64 -1.44 -16.30
CA PRO A 138 -2.45 -2.32 -17.44
C PRO A 138 -1.05 -2.17 -18.03
N LYS A 139 -0.35 -3.28 -18.27
CA LYS A 139 1.02 -3.28 -18.80
C LYS A 139 1.09 -3.39 -20.32
N THR A 140 -0.02 -3.72 -20.96
CA THR A 140 -0.11 -3.95 -22.41
C THR A 140 -1.21 -3.09 -23.01
N LEU A 141 -1.04 -2.69 -24.28
CA LEU A 141 -1.97 -1.78 -24.95
C LEU A 141 -3.37 -2.36 -25.10
N ASP A 142 -3.48 -3.67 -25.27
CA ASP A 142 -4.76 -4.40 -25.34
C ASP A 142 -5.56 -4.40 -24.05
N LYS A 143 -4.91 -4.07 -22.91
CA LYS A 143 -5.54 -3.96 -21.60
C LYS A 143 -5.73 -2.51 -21.13
N LEU A 144 -5.22 -1.53 -21.88
CA LEU A 144 -5.25 -0.13 -21.45
C LEU A 144 -6.64 0.48 -21.52
N TYR A 145 -7.41 0.14 -22.56
CA TYR A 145 -8.71 0.75 -22.81
C TYR A 145 -9.49 -0.09 -23.83
N ASP A 146 -10.71 -0.41 -23.48
CA ASP A 146 -11.65 -1.00 -24.42
C ASP A 146 -12.40 0.14 -25.13
N ILE A 147 -12.07 0.37 -26.39
CA ILE A 147 -12.67 1.44 -27.20
C ILE A 147 -14.17 1.20 -27.49
N ASP A 148 -14.60 -0.06 -27.38
CA ASP A 148 -15.99 -0.45 -27.58
C ASP A 148 -16.80 -0.42 -26.29
N MET A 149 -16.18 -0.01 -25.18
CA MET A 149 -16.86 0.13 -23.90
C MET A 149 -17.99 1.14 -24.00
N PRO A 150 -19.22 0.81 -23.58
CA PRO A 150 -20.34 1.71 -23.71
C PRO A 150 -20.12 2.97 -22.87
N PHE A 151 -20.54 4.11 -23.41
CA PHE A 151 -20.53 5.37 -22.70
C PHE A 151 -21.41 5.28 -21.46
N VAL A 152 -20.88 5.75 -20.32
CA VAL A 152 -21.56 5.69 -19.03
C VAL A 152 -21.95 7.09 -18.60
N GLU A 153 -23.24 7.39 -18.60
CA GLU A 153 -23.76 8.72 -18.26
C GLU A 153 -24.05 8.88 -16.76
N THR A 154 -24.34 7.79 -16.06
CA THR A 154 -24.76 7.83 -14.67
C THR A 154 -23.89 6.96 -13.76
N THR A 155 -23.88 7.31 -12.47
CA THR A 155 -23.19 6.52 -11.43
C THR A 155 -23.75 5.10 -11.34
N GLU A 156 -25.03 4.92 -11.60
CA GLU A 156 -25.70 3.62 -11.63
C GLU A 156 -25.14 2.72 -12.73
N GLN A 157 -25.04 3.26 -13.94
CA GLN A 157 -24.44 2.55 -15.06
C GLN A 157 -22.95 2.25 -14.86
N ALA A 158 -22.24 3.12 -14.13
CA ALA A 158 -20.82 2.94 -13.81
C ALA A 158 -20.55 1.85 -12.77
N LYS A 159 -21.54 1.29 -12.14
CA LYS A 159 -21.36 0.28 -11.08
C LYS A 159 -20.59 -0.95 -11.56
N HIS A 160 -20.83 -1.44 -12.76
CA HIS A 160 -20.12 -2.61 -13.30
C HIS A 160 -18.65 -2.35 -13.63
N PHE A 161 -18.22 -1.12 -13.65
CA PHE A 161 -16.84 -0.75 -13.94
C PHE A 161 -16.03 -0.46 -12.67
N LYS A 162 -16.68 -0.41 -11.50
CA LYS A 162 -16.07 0.05 -10.26
C LYS A 162 -15.59 -1.05 -9.36
N VAL A 163 -15.99 -2.28 -9.62
CA VAL A 163 -15.74 -3.38 -8.69
C VAL A 163 -15.49 -4.64 -9.48
N GLY A 164 -14.56 -5.41 -9.01
CA GLY A 164 -14.18 -6.64 -9.67
C GLY A 164 -15.31 -7.67 -9.78
N PRO A 165 -15.06 -8.75 -10.52
CA PRO A 165 -16.03 -9.82 -10.70
C PRO A 165 -16.57 -10.31 -9.36
N GLY A 166 -17.89 -10.36 -9.23
CA GLY A 166 -18.57 -10.89 -8.03
C GLY A 166 -18.97 -9.85 -6.99
N ALA A 167 -18.59 -8.58 -7.11
CA ALA A 167 -19.04 -7.55 -6.17
C ALA A 167 -20.50 -7.13 -6.37
N TYR A 168 -21.11 -7.53 -7.47
CA TYR A 168 -22.51 -7.22 -7.82
C TYR A 168 -23.42 -8.43 -7.89
N GLU A 169 -22.89 -9.63 -7.59
CA GLU A 169 -23.65 -10.84 -7.41
C GLU A 169 -24.12 -10.94 -5.96
N GLY A 170 -25.00 -10.10 -5.55
CA GLY A 170 -25.62 -10.08 -4.23
C GLY A 170 -27.12 -10.10 -4.34
#